data_768a35f7d99ee17169875b775c738529
#
_entry.id   768a35f7d99ee17169875b775c738529
#
_cell.length_a   1.000
_cell.length_b   1.000
_cell.length_c   1.000
_cell.angle_alpha   90.00
_cell.angle_beta   90.00
_cell.angle_gamma   90.00
#
_symmetry.space_group_name_H-M   'P 1'
#
loop_
_entity.id
_entity.type
_entity.pdbx_description
1 polymer ?
#
loop_
_entity_poly.entity_id
_entity_poly.type
_entity_poly.pdbx_seq_one_letter_code
_entity_poly.pdbx_strand_id
1 'polypeptide(L)'
;MKKLKFEKLDLKFIISLNLIFILLFSQNAFAGPQSTTYEMKDYTFGAGGNEQGGSDSTSYTLFGTVGELEYDKLNSSSYSLGGGLSYTLKANVPAAPTVTNVSSWYNKLKVTIDNGSNPSDATFLIQVASGSADFSQDTYFVQTDNTLGANQTWQTYTSWGGASGFTLIGLFPGTTYYVRVAAERGNFTQSEYSTAGSAATISPSLTLSLRTTSQPSPPFSVNIGNLTAGAITTSSDTIDITISTNATNGGLIYLFGTNNGLKSTTAGNYNITSSSTDLTAALEGYGARGTTVTQTSGGPMQLISPYNGASQNVGIIDTAKRTLADSTSSPVTNGQVSFELKAKAKSTTPQAGDYSDILTLLATGSF
;
A
#
# COMPACT_ATOMS: atom_id res chain seq x y z
N MET A 1 -17.35 -37.00 -92.08
CA MET A 1 -17.33 -35.87 -91.14
C MET A 1 -18.09 -36.25 -89.88
N LYS A 2 -17.41 -36.48 -88.76
CA LYS A 2 -18.04 -36.76 -87.48
C LYS A 2 -18.38 -35.42 -86.85
N LYS A 3 -19.66 -35.14 -86.59
CA LYS A 3 -20.12 -33.98 -85.87
C LYS A 3 -19.83 -34.19 -84.36
N LEU A 4 -18.97 -33.33 -83.75
CA LEU A 4 -18.85 -33.25 -82.31
C LEU A 4 -20.17 -32.67 -81.72
N LYS A 5 -20.85 -33.44 -80.86
CA LYS A 5 -21.93 -32.96 -80.01
C LYS A 5 -21.34 -32.30 -78.79
N PHE A 6 -21.52 -31.00 -78.65
CA PHE A 6 -21.29 -30.31 -77.39
C PHE A 6 -22.50 -30.62 -76.49
N GLU A 7 -22.26 -31.39 -75.43
CA GLU A 7 -23.23 -31.52 -74.38
C GLU A 7 -23.30 -30.19 -73.58
N LYS A 8 -24.51 -29.79 -73.27
CA LYS A 8 -24.74 -28.59 -72.45
C LYS A 8 -24.13 -28.80 -71.05
N LEU A 9 -23.08 -28.08 -70.72
CA LEU A 9 -22.54 -28.08 -69.40
C LEU A 9 -23.60 -27.60 -68.41
N ASP A 10 -23.85 -28.40 -67.38
CA ASP A 10 -24.88 -28.09 -66.38
C ASP A 10 -24.51 -26.80 -65.65
N LEU A 11 -25.44 -25.85 -65.58
CA LEU A 11 -25.26 -24.56 -64.92
C LEU A 11 -24.78 -24.71 -63.47
N LYS A 12 -25.19 -25.76 -62.76
CA LYS A 12 -24.73 -26.11 -61.43
C LYS A 12 -23.26 -26.45 -61.37
N PHE A 13 -22.74 -27.15 -62.40
CA PHE A 13 -21.33 -27.48 -62.56
C PHE A 13 -20.50 -26.23 -62.81
N ILE A 14 -20.96 -25.27 -63.60
CA ILE A 14 -20.29 -23.99 -63.86
C ILE A 14 -20.26 -23.14 -62.60
N ILE A 15 -21.36 -23.08 -61.81
CA ILE A 15 -21.43 -22.35 -60.58
C ILE A 15 -20.51 -22.98 -59.52
N SER A 16 -20.49 -24.31 -59.40
CA SER A 16 -19.59 -25.02 -58.48
C SER A 16 -18.13 -24.83 -58.85
N LEU A 17 -17.77 -24.86 -60.11
CA LEU A 17 -16.39 -24.62 -60.56
C LEU A 17 -15.93 -23.20 -60.35
N ASN A 18 -16.80 -22.19 -60.53
CA ASN A 18 -16.50 -20.80 -60.17
C ASN A 18 -16.36 -20.58 -58.67
N LEU A 19 -17.20 -21.25 -57.87
CA LEU A 19 -17.07 -21.16 -56.40
C LEU A 19 -15.77 -21.78 -55.90
N ILE A 20 -15.37 -22.93 -56.47
CA ILE A 20 -14.07 -23.58 -56.20
C ILE A 20 -12.90 -22.69 -56.65
N PHE A 21 -13.02 -22.05 -57.82
CA PHE A 21 -12.00 -21.12 -58.33
C PHE A 21 -11.85 -19.90 -57.43
N ILE A 22 -12.94 -19.30 -56.93
CA ILE A 22 -12.93 -18.19 -55.97
C ILE A 22 -12.31 -18.63 -54.65
N LEU A 23 -12.62 -19.84 -54.15
CA LEU A 23 -12.03 -20.38 -52.90
C LEU A 23 -10.56 -20.74 -53.04
N LEU A 24 -10.09 -21.17 -54.20
CA LEU A 24 -8.70 -21.51 -54.46
C LEU A 24 -7.80 -20.27 -54.67
N PHE A 25 -8.39 -19.12 -55.05
CA PHE A 25 -7.68 -17.86 -55.28
C PHE A 25 -7.98 -16.78 -54.25
N SER A 26 -8.69 -17.09 -53.15
CA SER A 26 -8.72 -16.24 -51.96
C SER A 26 -7.38 -16.35 -51.21
N GLN A 27 -6.30 -16.06 -51.90
CA GLN A 27 -5.04 -15.78 -51.26
C GLN A 27 -5.22 -14.47 -50.51
N ASN A 28 -4.89 -14.45 -49.25
CA ASN A 28 -4.73 -13.20 -48.55
C ASN A 28 -3.76 -12.34 -49.35
N ALA A 29 -4.27 -11.32 -50.02
CA ALA A 29 -3.46 -10.34 -50.69
C ALA A 29 -2.78 -9.53 -49.56
N PHE A 30 -1.64 -9.98 -49.08
CA PHE A 30 -0.78 -9.15 -48.25
C PHE A 30 -0.28 -8.00 -49.11
N ALA A 31 -0.70 -6.79 -48.76
CA ALA A 31 -0.43 -5.60 -49.55
C ALA A 31 1.03 -5.11 -49.37
N GLY A 32 1.86 -5.80 -48.58
CA GLY A 32 3.20 -5.41 -48.27
C GLY A 32 4.30 -6.35 -48.77
N PRO A 33 5.52 -5.88 -49.00
CA PRO A 33 6.68 -6.71 -49.27
C PRO A 33 6.98 -7.63 -48.09
N GLN A 34 7.10 -8.93 -48.36
CA GLN A 34 7.41 -9.94 -47.36
C GLN A 34 8.45 -10.94 -47.88
N SER A 35 9.18 -11.54 -46.95
CA SER A 35 10.04 -12.68 -47.17
C SER A 35 9.70 -13.79 -46.17
N THR A 36 10.36 -14.96 -46.27
CA THR A 36 10.16 -16.03 -45.27
C THR A 36 10.52 -15.67 -43.86
N THR A 37 11.25 -14.56 -43.64
CA THR A 37 11.80 -14.15 -42.36
C THR A 37 11.29 -12.76 -41.93
N TYR A 38 10.84 -11.93 -42.85
CA TYR A 38 10.41 -10.56 -42.60
C TYR A 38 9.12 -10.24 -43.33
N GLU A 39 8.21 -9.59 -42.63
CA GLU A 39 6.97 -9.03 -43.15
C GLU A 39 6.95 -7.54 -42.85
N MET A 40 6.74 -6.70 -43.89
CA MET A 40 6.52 -5.27 -43.72
C MET A 40 5.03 -5.03 -43.65
N LYS A 41 4.52 -4.78 -42.44
CA LYS A 41 3.05 -4.63 -42.21
C LYS A 41 2.55 -3.25 -42.57
N ASP A 42 3.35 -2.23 -42.34
CA ASP A 42 3.04 -0.83 -42.63
C ASP A 42 4.17 -0.21 -43.44
N TYR A 43 3.86 0.42 -44.55
CA TYR A 43 4.81 1.15 -45.37
C TYR A 43 4.14 2.28 -46.13
N THR A 44 4.90 3.32 -46.41
CA THR A 44 4.48 4.41 -47.29
C THR A 44 5.52 4.66 -48.34
N PHE A 45 5.08 5.00 -49.53
CA PHE A 45 5.93 5.51 -50.61
C PHE A 45 5.84 7.04 -50.63
N GLY A 46 6.53 7.70 -49.71
CA GLY A 46 6.62 9.15 -49.68
C GLY A 46 7.78 9.68 -50.53
N ALA A 47 7.69 10.92 -50.95
CA ALA A 47 8.76 11.61 -51.70
C ALA A 47 9.94 12.07 -50.86
N GLY A 48 10.12 11.51 -49.68
CA GLY A 48 11.21 11.77 -48.75
C GLY A 48 10.70 11.89 -47.31
N GLY A 49 11.41 11.31 -46.41
CA GLY A 49 11.22 11.30 -44.97
C GLY A 49 12.23 10.34 -44.35
N ASN A 50 12.74 10.64 -43.20
CA ASN A 50 13.62 9.76 -42.47
C ASN A 50 12.84 9.23 -41.25
N GLU A 51 12.46 7.96 -41.31
CA GLU A 51 11.66 7.31 -40.27
C GLU A 51 12.45 7.00 -39.00
N GLN A 52 13.78 7.03 -39.04
CA GLN A 52 14.64 6.67 -37.91
C GLN A 52 15.60 7.74 -37.42
N GLY A 53 15.67 8.83 -38.07
CA GLY A 53 16.52 9.92 -37.64
C GLY A 53 15.96 11.18 -38.24
N GLY A 54 15.27 11.93 -37.44
CA GLY A 54 14.86 13.24 -37.84
C GLY A 54 16.04 14.08 -38.33
N SER A 55 15.79 15.15 -38.98
CA SER A 55 16.79 16.19 -39.25
C SER A 55 17.22 16.73 -37.88
N ASP A 56 18.36 16.27 -37.38
CA ASP A 56 18.86 16.66 -36.05
C ASP A 56 19.62 17.98 -36.12
N SER A 57 19.22 18.88 -35.26
CA SER A 57 20.07 19.99 -34.84
C SER A 57 20.40 19.84 -33.35
N THR A 58 21.32 20.64 -32.82
CA THR A 58 21.63 20.65 -31.39
C THR A 58 20.42 21.03 -30.50
N SER A 59 19.34 21.53 -31.09
CA SER A 59 18.17 22.04 -30.35
C SER A 59 16.83 21.52 -30.84
N TYR A 60 16.76 20.90 -32.02
CA TYR A 60 15.49 20.47 -32.62
C TYR A 60 15.66 19.20 -33.44
N THR A 61 14.73 18.25 -33.24
CA THR A 61 14.58 17.07 -34.08
C THR A 61 13.26 17.19 -34.86
N LEU A 62 13.30 17.07 -36.18
CA LEU A 62 12.12 17.07 -37.03
C LEU A 62 11.82 15.65 -37.50
N PHE A 63 10.64 15.16 -37.14
CA PHE A 63 10.07 13.94 -37.68
C PHE A 63 8.89 14.29 -38.59
N GLY A 64 8.81 13.71 -39.77
CA GLY A 64 7.70 13.95 -40.69
C GLY A 64 7.77 13.12 -41.95
N THR A 65 6.60 12.87 -42.55
CA THR A 65 6.45 12.25 -43.88
C THR A 65 5.99 13.30 -44.88
N VAL A 66 6.60 13.33 -46.06
CA VAL A 66 6.18 14.25 -47.13
C VAL A 66 5.07 13.58 -47.93
N GLY A 67 3.94 14.29 -48.12
CA GLY A 67 2.79 13.78 -48.87
C GLY A 67 1.66 13.23 -48.01
N GLU A 68 1.81 13.25 -46.70
CA GLU A 68 0.74 12.91 -45.76
C GLU A 68 -0.20 14.14 -45.61
N LEU A 69 -1.48 13.96 -45.96
CA LEU A 69 -2.45 15.05 -45.94
C LEU A 69 -3.12 15.25 -44.58
N GLU A 70 -3.05 14.23 -43.73
CA GLU A 70 -3.66 14.23 -42.41
C GLU A 70 -2.70 13.58 -41.42
N TYR A 71 -2.40 14.27 -40.31
CA TYR A 71 -1.48 13.81 -39.26
C TYR A 71 -2.16 13.78 -37.87
N ASP A 72 -3.44 14.11 -37.80
CA ASP A 72 -4.17 14.17 -36.54
C ASP A 72 -5.38 13.20 -36.55
N LYS A 73 -5.94 13.01 -35.38
CA LYS A 73 -7.07 12.13 -35.16
C LYS A 73 -8.38 12.87 -35.43
N LEU A 74 -9.12 12.42 -36.40
CA LEU A 74 -10.50 12.85 -36.64
C LEU A 74 -11.44 12.10 -35.69
N ASN A 75 -12.20 12.83 -34.90
CA ASN A 75 -13.09 12.27 -33.89
C ASN A 75 -14.55 12.66 -34.16
N SER A 76 -15.44 11.67 -33.98
CA SER A 76 -16.88 11.87 -33.82
C SER A 76 -17.32 11.31 -32.46
N SER A 77 -18.61 11.43 -32.14
CA SER A 77 -19.17 10.85 -30.91
C SER A 77 -19.03 9.32 -30.81
N SER A 78 -18.85 8.63 -31.93
CA SER A 78 -18.86 7.15 -31.98
C SER A 78 -17.68 6.53 -32.72
N TYR A 79 -16.91 7.31 -33.46
CA TYR A 79 -15.80 6.82 -34.27
C TYR A 79 -14.62 7.77 -34.21
N SER A 80 -13.43 7.20 -34.29
CA SER A 80 -12.17 7.92 -34.44
C SER A 80 -11.43 7.36 -35.66
N LEU A 81 -10.89 8.25 -36.49
CA LEU A 81 -10.05 7.91 -37.62
C LEU A 81 -8.71 8.60 -37.45
N GLY A 82 -7.64 7.81 -37.35
CA GLY A 82 -6.27 8.34 -37.43
C GLY A 82 -5.78 8.19 -38.86
N GLY A 83 -5.32 9.30 -39.43
CA GLY A 83 -4.74 9.36 -40.77
C GLY A 83 -3.22 9.24 -40.73
N GLY A 84 -2.66 8.62 -41.77
CA GLY A 84 -1.22 8.60 -42.01
C GLY A 84 -0.40 7.56 -41.27
N LEU A 85 0.86 7.39 -41.71
CA LEU A 85 1.80 6.41 -41.15
C LEU A 85 2.13 6.69 -39.68
N SER A 86 2.32 7.96 -39.34
CA SER A 86 2.65 8.36 -37.95
C SER A 86 1.57 7.95 -36.95
N TYR A 87 0.33 7.88 -37.37
CA TYR A 87 -0.76 7.41 -36.52
C TYR A 87 -0.77 5.89 -36.37
N THR A 88 -0.52 5.15 -37.44
CA THR A 88 -0.51 3.68 -37.43
C THR A 88 0.66 3.10 -36.63
N LEU A 89 1.73 3.87 -36.46
CA LEU A 89 2.90 3.50 -35.65
C LEU A 89 2.70 3.72 -34.15
N LYS A 90 1.65 4.48 -33.73
CA LYS A 90 1.40 4.71 -32.29
C LYS A 90 1.12 3.41 -31.57
N ALA A 91 1.65 3.32 -30.38
CA ALA A 91 1.33 2.22 -29.47
C ALA A 91 -0.16 2.22 -29.11
N ASN A 92 -0.70 1.06 -28.79
CA ASN A 92 -2.08 0.94 -28.32
C ASN A 92 -2.22 1.62 -26.94
N VAL A 93 -3.35 2.31 -26.75
CA VAL A 93 -3.66 2.92 -25.45
C VAL A 93 -3.91 1.82 -24.42
N PRO A 94 -3.16 1.77 -23.31
CA PRO A 94 -3.42 0.81 -22.23
C PRO A 94 -4.80 1.02 -21.61
N ALA A 95 -5.38 -0.03 -21.03
CA ALA A 95 -6.57 0.13 -20.21
C ALA A 95 -6.27 0.91 -18.92
N ALA A 96 -7.32 1.38 -18.24
CA ALA A 96 -7.16 2.06 -16.96
C ALA A 96 -6.39 1.18 -15.96
N PRO A 97 -5.35 1.70 -15.30
CA PRO A 97 -4.62 0.92 -14.29
C PRO A 97 -5.51 0.61 -13.09
N THR A 98 -5.32 -0.57 -12.51
CA THR A 98 -5.94 -0.92 -11.24
C THR A 98 -5.10 -0.35 -10.11
N VAL A 99 -5.68 0.54 -9.32
CA VAL A 99 -5.04 1.15 -8.15
C VAL A 99 -5.81 0.73 -6.91
N THR A 100 -5.13 0.18 -5.91
CA THR A 100 -5.78 -0.32 -4.69
C THR A 100 -4.95 -0.04 -3.45
N ASN A 101 -5.64 0.14 -2.32
CA ASN A 101 -5.03 0.14 -1.00
C ASN A 101 -5.30 -1.19 -0.32
N VAL A 102 -4.43 -2.17 -0.52
CA VAL A 102 -4.66 -3.57 -0.15
C VAL A 102 -4.59 -3.86 1.36
N SER A 103 -3.95 -2.99 2.15
CA SER A 103 -3.69 -3.23 3.57
C SER A 103 -3.82 -1.97 4.41
N SER A 104 -4.75 -1.10 4.05
CA SER A 104 -4.97 0.17 4.76
C SER A 104 -3.68 0.98 4.93
N TRP A 105 -2.88 1.04 3.90
CA TRP A 105 -1.61 1.75 3.91
C TRP A 105 -1.82 3.27 3.93
N TYR A 106 -1.00 3.94 4.70
CA TYR A 106 -1.04 5.40 4.84
C TYR A 106 -0.10 6.12 3.83
N ASN A 107 0.91 5.45 3.27
CA ASN A 107 1.95 6.07 2.43
C ASN A 107 2.29 5.30 1.15
N LYS A 108 1.49 4.33 0.78
CA LYS A 108 1.71 3.52 -0.42
C LYS A 108 0.42 2.97 -0.99
N LEU A 109 0.43 2.61 -2.28
CA LEU A 109 -0.69 1.99 -3.00
C LEU A 109 -0.16 0.88 -3.92
N LYS A 110 -0.98 -0.12 -4.15
CA LYS A 110 -0.71 -1.15 -5.16
C LYS A 110 -1.22 -0.66 -6.51
N VAL A 111 -0.36 -0.71 -7.53
CA VAL A 111 -0.68 -0.33 -8.91
C VAL A 111 -0.42 -1.53 -9.82
N THR A 112 -1.38 -1.87 -10.66
CA THR A 112 -1.23 -2.86 -11.74
C THR A 112 -1.66 -2.20 -13.03
N ILE A 113 -0.78 -2.21 -14.03
CA ILE A 113 -1.07 -1.66 -15.36
C ILE A 113 -1.50 -2.78 -16.30
N ASP A 114 -2.22 -2.42 -17.34
CA ASP A 114 -2.51 -3.29 -18.48
C ASP A 114 -1.56 -2.96 -19.62
N ASN A 115 -1.14 -3.96 -20.39
CA ASN A 115 -0.23 -3.75 -21.52
C ASN A 115 -0.93 -3.24 -22.80
N GLY A 116 -2.26 -3.18 -22.82
CA GLY A 116 -3.03 -2.71 -23.98
C GLY A 116 -2.84 -3.55 -25.23
N SER A 117 -2.49 -4.83 -25.10
CA SER A 117 -2.08 -5.69 -26.22
C SER A 117 -0.86 -5.15 -27.00
N ASN A 118 -0.05 -4.28 -26.39
CA ASN A 118 1.21 -3.85 -26.95
C ASN A 118 2.24 -5.00 -26.91
N PRO A 119 3.19 -5.02 -27.85
CA PRO A 119 4.27 -6.00 -27.86
C PRO A 119 5.14 -5.95 -26.61
N SER A 120 5.89 -7.02 -26.37
CA SER A 120 6.74 -7.15 -25.15
C SER A 120 7.90 -6.15 -25.07
N ASP A 121 8.28 -5.56 -26.20
CA ASP A 121 9.32 -4.51 -26.31
C ASP A 121 8.76 -3.10 -26.12
N ALA A 122 7.43 -2.93 -26.00
CA ALA A 122 6.84 -1.64 -25.66
C ALA A 122 7.21 -1.21 -24.23
N THR A 123 7.36 0.09 -24.05
CA THR A 123 7.58 0.72 -22.75
C THR A 123 6.38 1.55 -22.31
N PHE A 124 6.26 1.73 -21.03
CA PHE A 124 5.10 2.37 -20.40
C PHE A 124 5.55 3.50 -19.48
N LEU A 125 4.87 4.63 -19.59
CA LEU A 125 5.00 5.78 -18.72
C LEU A 125 3.80 5.84 -17.78
N ILE A 126 4.06 5.94 -16.49
CA ILE A 126 3.01 6.02 -15.49
C ILE A 126 3.00 7.42 -14.90
N GLN A 127 1.88 8.13 -15.12
CA GLN A 127 1.66 9.47 -14.60
C GLN A 127 0.68 9.45 -13.44
N VAL A 128 0.96 10.24 -12.41
CA VAL A 128 0.19 10.28 -11.16
C VAL A 128 -0.19 11.73 -10.84
N ALA A 129 -1.44 11.94 -10.49
CA ALA A 129 -1.94 13.20 -9.92
C ALA A 129 -2.46 12.96 -8.50
N SER A 130 -2.35 13.96 -7.64
CA SER A 130 -2.80 13.89 -6.24
C SER A 130 -4.01 14.79 -6.01
N GLY A 131 -4.97 14.32 -5.23
CA GLY A 131 -6.16 15.07 -4.82
C GLY A 131 -7.22 15.27 -5.89
N SER A 132 -6.84 15.34 -7.18
CA SER A 132 -7.74 15.54 -8.31
C SER A 132 -7.32 14.69 -9.50
N ALA A 133 -8.27 14.35 -10.39
CA ALA A 133 -8.00 13.73 -11.68
C ALA A 133 -7.49 14.73 -12.74
N ASP A 134 -7.20 15.95 -12.34
CA ASP A 134 -6.61 16.96 -13.21
C ASP A 134 -5.09 16.77 -13.31
N PHE A 135 -4.65 16.27 -14.46
CA PHE A 135 -3.24 16.03 -14.74
C PHE A 135 -2.51 17.27 -15.33
N SER A 136 -3.13 18.43 -15.32
CA SER A 136 -2.48 19.70 -15.69
C SER A 136 -1.73 20.35 -14.53
N GLN A 137 -2.04 19.96 -13.30
CA GLN A 137 -1.48 20.48 -12.04
C GLN A 137 -0.93 19.32 -11.20
N ASP A 138 0.10 19.57 -10.41
CA ASP A 138 0.68 18.64 -9.44
C ASP A 138 0.82 17.19 -9.95
N THR A 139 1.38 17.06 -11.16
CA THR A 139 1.59 15.77 -11.79
C THR A 139 3.01 15.27 -11.60
N TYR A 140 3.10 13.98 -11.33
CA TYR A 140 4.34 13.27 -11.12
C TYR A 140 4.40 12.04 -12.01
N PHE A 141 5.61 11.51 -12.19
CA PHE A 141 5.85 10.23 -12.86
C PHE A 141 6.42 9.23 -11.88
N VAL A 142 6.00 7.99 -12.03
CA VAL A 142 6.59 6.90 -11.23
C VAL A 142 8.02 6.67 -11.69
N GLN A 143 8.94 6.65 -10.73
CA GLN A 143 10.36 6.41 -10.96
C GLN A 143 10.70 4.91 -10.88
N THR A 144 11.93 4.54 -11.26
CA THR A 144 12.41 3.13 -11.25
C THR A 144 12.41 2.49 -9.86
N ASP A 145 12.47 3.29 -8.80
CA ASP A 145 12.39 2.88 -7.40
C ASP A 145 10.97 2.89 -6.83
N ASN A 146 9.96 3.09 -7.70
CA ASN A 146 8.55 3.19 -7.36
C ASN A 146 8.17 4.41 -6.50
N THR A 147 8.99 5.45 -6.47
CA THR A 147 8.65 6.76 -5.89
C THR A 147 8.04 7.69 -6.94
N LEU A 148 7.56 8.85 -6.51
CA LEU A 148 7.08 9.92 -7.39
C LEU A 148 8.19 10.92 -7.68
N GLY A 149 8.36 11.29 -8.94
CA GLY A 149 9.34 12.27 -9.39
C GLY A 149 8.84 13.12 -10.57
N ALA A 150 9.60 14.15 -10.93
CA ALA A 150 9.27 15.06 -12.04
C ALA A 150 9.66 14.48 -13.42
N ASN A 151 10.61 13.56 -13.48
CA ASN A 151 11.14 13.05 -14.74
C ASN A 151 10.28 11.91 -15.29
N GLN A 152 10.01 11.94 -16.58
CA GLN A 152 9.38 10.82 -17.27
C GLN A 152 10.28 9.59 -17.24
N THR A 153 9.73 8.47 -16.82
CA THR A 153 10.46 7.19 -16.72
C THR A 153 9.70 6.12 -17.48
N TRP A 154 10.29 5.69 -18.59
CA TRP A 154 9.74 4.65 -19.45
C TRP A 154 10.36 3.29 -19.10
N GLN A 155 9.52 2.30 -18.83
CA GLN A 155 9.94 0.93 -18.52
C GLN A 155 9.04 -0.09 -19.20
N THR A 156 9.56 -1.30 -19.40
CA THR A 156 8.77 -2.42 -19.93
C THR A 156 7.66 -2.82 -18.97
N TYR A 157 6.63 -3.48 -19.48
CA TYR A 157 5.55 -4.03 -18.67
C TYR A 157 6.05 -4.90 -17.51
N THR A 158 7.05 -5.76 -17.80
CA THR A 158 7.66 -6.63 -16.79
C THR A 158 8.39 -5.84 -15.71
N SER A 159 9.10 -4.76 -16.08
CA SER A 159 9.79 -3.89 -15.12
C SER A 159 8.81 -3.16 -14.19
N TRP A 160 7.61 -2.85 -14.65
CA TRP A 160 6.50 -2.36 -13.83
C TRP A 160 5.76 -3.48 -13.07
N GLY A 161 6.38 -4.65 -12.88
CA GLY A 161 5.85 -5.78 -12.12
C GLY A 161 4.85 -6.66 -12.86
N GLY A 162 4.61 -6.42 -14.15
CA GLY A 162 3.73 -7.23 -14.98
C GLY A 162 2.32 -7.39 -14.41
N ALA A 163 1.75 -8.57 -14.52
CA ALA A 163 0.41 -8.89 -14.00
C ALA A 163 0.31 -8.77 -12.45
N SER A 164 1.44 -8.88 -11.74
CA SER A 164 1.47 -8.70 -10.28
C SER A 164 1.46 -7.22 -9.87
N GLY A 165 1.83 -6.32 -10.78
CA GLY A 165 1.99 -4.90 -10.51
C GLY A 165 3.09 -4.58 -9.48
N PHE A 166 3.21 -3.32 -9.12
CA PHE A 166 4.20 -2.82 -8.18
C PHE A 166 3.55 -2.06 -7.02
N THR A 167 4.33 -1.71 -6.01
CA THR A 167 3.87 -0.87 -4.90
C THR A 167 4.45 0.53 -5.06
N LEU A 168 3.59 1.51 -5.31
CA LEU A 168 3.92 2.93 -5.33
C LEU A 168 4.10 3.40 -3.89
N ILE A 169 5.22 4.04 -3.57
CA ILE A 169 5.64 4.42 -2.22
C ILE A 169 5.91 5.92 -2.09
N GLY A 170 6.07 6.40 -0.85
CA GLY A 170 6.35 7.81 -0.58
C GLY A 170 5.14 8.74 -0.74
N LEU A 171 3.94 8.20 -0.66
CA LEU A 171 2.68 8.93 -0.81
C LEU A 171 2.31 9.66 0.48
N PHE A 172 1.57 10.78 0.35
CA PHE A 172 1.00 11.47 1.51
C PHE A 172 -0.20 10.71 2.07
N PRO A 173 -0.35 10.69 3.40
CA PRO A 173 -1.50 10.08 4.06
C PRO A 173 -2.81 10.78 3.73
N GLY A 174 -3.93 10.01 3.75
CA GLY A 174 -5.27 10.55 3.56
C GLY A 174 -5.52 11.19 2.21
N THR A 175 -4.73 10.84 1.19
CA THR A 175 -4.73 11.49 -0.12
C THR A 175 -5.20 10.50 -1.19
N THR A 176 -6.11 10.94 -2.06
CA THR A 176 -6.50 10.18 -3.25
C THR A 176 -5.50 10.43 -4.37
N TYR A 177 -5.00 9.36 -4.97
CA TYR A 177 -4.11 9.39 -6.12
C TYR A 177 -4.81 8.84 -7.35
N TYR A 178 -4.62 9.54 -8.46
CA TYR A 178 -5.13 9.18 -9.78
C TYR A 178 -3.94 8.78 -10.64
N VAL A 179 -4.03 7.65 -11.29
CA VAL A 179 -2.94 7.04 -12.06
C VAL A 179 -3.42 6.79 -13.47
N ARG A 180 -2.65 7.21 -14.47
CA ARG A 180 -2.88 6.90 -15.89
C ARG A 180 -1.60 6.44 -16.56
N VAL A 181 -1.73 5.77 -17.68
CA VAL A 181 -0.62 5.10 -18.36
C VAL A 181 -0.63 5.47 -19.83
N ALA A 182 0.55 5.74 -20.38
CA ALA A 182 0.78 5.77 -21.82
C ALA A 182 1.79 4.69 -22.20
N ALA A 183 1.73 4.23 -23.45
CA ALA A 183 2.66 3.26 -24.02
C ALA A 183 3.42 3.88 -25.17
N GLU A 184 4.65 3.41 -25.43
CA GLU A 184 5.40 3.71 -26.65
C GLU A 184 6.18 2.48 -27.14
N ARG A 185 6.49 2.45 -28.41
CA ARG A 185 7.34 1.44 -29.04
C ARG A 185 8.38 2.10 -29.94
N GLY A 186 9.35 2.73 -29.32
CA GLY A 186 10.35 3.55 -30.01
C GLY A 186 9.91 5.02 -30.10
N ASN A 187 10.74 5.83 -30.75
CA ASN A 187 10.54 7.28 -30.83
C ASN A 187 9.26 7.64 -31.58
N PHE A 188 8.56 8.66 -31.12
CA PHE A 188 7.36 9.26 -31.75
C PHE A 188 6.13 8.33 -31.88
N THR A 189 6.14 7.23 -31.14
CA THR A 189 5.04 6.23 -31.18
C THR A 189 4.17 6.26 -29.93
N GLN A 190 4.29 7.27 -29.09
CA GLN A 190 3.53 7.38 -27.84
C GLN A 190 2.02 7.39 -28.09
N SER A 191 1.33 6.54 -27.34
CA SER A 191 -0.14 6.50 -27.29
C SER A 191 -0.73 7.70 -26.56
N GLU A 192 -2.04 7.89 -26.68
CA GLU A 192 -2.79 8.67 -25.71
C GLU A 192 -2.69 8.04 -24.31
N TYR A 193 -2.93 8.83 -23.27
CA TYR A 193 -3.05 8.29 -21.92
C TYR A 193 -4.33 7.49 -21.73
N SER A 194 -4.26 6.43 -20.96
CA SER A 194 -5.45 5.69 -20.49
C SER A 194 -6.38 6.59 -19.69
N THR A 195 -7.61 6.13 -19.50
CA THR A 195 -8.44 6.64 -18.38
C THR A 195 -7.73 6.39 -17.06
N ALA A 196 -7.96 7.25 -16.06
CA ALA A 196 -7.30 7.12 -14.77
C ALA A 196 -7.98 6.07 -13.87
N GLY A 197 -7.16 5.23 -13.23
CA GLY A 197 -7.55 4.48 -12.03
C GLY A 197 -7.23 5.30 -10.78
N SER A 198 -7.92 5.07 -9.67
CA SER A 198 -7.65 5.80 -8.43
C SER A 198 -7.84 4.96 -7.17
N ALA A 199 -7.10 5.33 -6.12
CA ALA A 199 -7.32 4.88 -4.74
C ALA A 199 -6.80 5.93 -3.77
N ALA A 200 -7.25 5.86 -2.51
CA ALA A 200 -6.78 6.74 -1.45
C ALA A 200 -5.87 5.98 -0.47
N THR A 201 -4.84 6.67 0.00
CA THR A 201 -4.12 6.29 1.22
C THR A 201 -4.99 6.62 2.43
N ILE A 202 -4.77 5.95 3.57
CA ILE A 202 -5.49 6.29 4.79
C ILE A 202 -4.71 7.29 5.64
N SER A 203 -5.43 8.04 6.48
CA SER A 203 -4.80 8.88 7.50
C SER A 203 -4.31 8.01 8.65
N PRO A 204 -3.07 8.21 9.16
CA PRO A 204 -2.64 7.57 10.40
C PRO A 204 -3.58 7.90 11.53
N SER A 205 -3.95 6.90 12.32
CA SER A 205 -4.81 7.07 13.48
C SER A 205 -4.29 6.30 14.68
N LEU A 206 -4.36 6.94 15.84
CA LEU A 206 -4.10 6.33 17.14
C LEU A 206 -5.07 6.94 18.15
N THR A 207 -5.83 6.11 18.80
CA THR A 207 -6.67 6.50 19.93
C THR A 207 -6.21 5.78 21.19
N LEU A 208 -6.28 6.46 22.32
CA LEU A 208 -5.99 5.92 23.63
C LEU A 208 -7.14 6.28 24.57
N SER A 209 -7.67 5.31 25.28
CA SER A 209 -8.56 5.52 26.41
C SER A 209 -8.04 4.78 27.63
N LEU A 210 -8.27 5.38 28.79
CA LEU A 210 -7.88 4.87 30.09
C LEU A 210 -9.10 4.91 31.01
N ARG A 211 -9.27 3.88 31.81
CA ARG A 211 -10.22 3.82 32.89
C ARG A 211 -9.71 2.91 34.00
N THR A 212 -10.27 3.03 35.19
CA THR A 212 -10.17 2.01 36.23
C THR A 212 -11.52 1.35 36.44
N THR A 213 -11.56 0.25 37.17
CA THR A 213 -12.82 -0.45 37.43
C THR A 213 -13.85 0.46 38.10
N SER A 214 -13.43 1.34 39.01
CA SER A 214 -14.31 2.26 39.74
C SER A 214 -14.45 3.65 39.10
N GLN A 215 -13.51 4.06 38.22
CA GLN A 215 -13.48 5.40 37.65
C GLN A 215 -13.38 5.34 36.10
N PRO A 216 -14.51 5.62 35.40
CA PRO A 216 -14.51 5.59 33.94
C PRO A 216 -13.87 6.83 33.29
N SER A 217 -13.62 7.89 34.06
CA SER A 217 -13.07 9.17 33.59
C SER A 217 -12.13 9.78 34.64
N PRO A 218 -11.20 10.65 34.20
CA PRO A 218 -10.25 11.29 35.11
C PRO A 218 -10.96 12.23 36.13
N PRO A 219 -10.34 12.50 37.30
CA PRO A 219 -9.00 12.03 37.69
C PRO A 219 -8.98 10.56 38.11
N PHE A 220 -7.90 9.84 37.74
CA PHE A 220 -7.76 8.43 38.11
C PHE A 220 -6.93 8.27 39.36
N SER A 221 -7.37 7.39 40.28
CA SER A 221 -6.59 6.95 41.43
C SER A 221 -6.80 5.47 41.67
N VAL A 222 -5.74 4.76 42.03
CA VAL A 222 -5.80 3.32 42.31
C VAL A 222 -5.26 3.09 43.72
N ASN A 223 -6.11 2.57 44.59
CA ASN A 223 -5.77 2.29 45.98
C ASN A 223 -5.27 0.84 46.10
N ILE A 224 -4.06 0.63 46.65
CA ILE A 224 -3.55 -0.71 46.94
C ILE A 224 -4.06 -1.19 48.31
N GLY A 225 -4.56 -0.27 49.12
CA GLY A 225 -4.99 -0.59 50.51
C GLY A 225 -3.87 -0.57 51.51
N ASN A 226 -4.18 -1.04 52.74
CA ASN A 226 -3.19 -1.10 53.80
C ASN A 226 -2.24 -2.29 53.61
N LEU A 227 -0.94 -2.02 53.62
CA LEU A 227 0.06 -3.06 53.49
C LEU A 227 0.34 -3.69 54.84
N THR A 228 0.13 -4.99 54.93
CA THR A 228 0.52 -5.80 56.13
C THR A 228 1.87 -6.45 55.84
N ALA A 229 2.79 -6.35 56.79
CA ALA A 229 4.13 -6.95 56.63
C ALA A 229 4.08 -8.46 56.30
N GLY A 230 4.77 -8.83 55.25
CA GLY A 230 4.82 -10.21 54.74
C GLY A 230 3.64 -10.62 53.89
N ALA A 231 2.52 -9.87 53.86
CA ALA A 231 1.36 -10.17 53.01
C ALA A 231 1.44 -9.38 51.67
N ILE A 232 0.97 -9.99 50.60
CA ILE A 232 0.84 -9.38 49.29
C ILE A 232 -0.53 -8.74 49.23
N THR A 233 -0.57 -7.45 48.92
CA THR A 233 -1.81 -6.70 48.73
C THR A 233 -1.95 -6.36 47.26
N THR A 234 -3.14 -6.57 46.70
CA THR A 234 -3.50 -6.23 45.31
C THR A 234 -4.39 -5.00 45.32
N SER A 235 -4.25 -4.13 44.34
CA SER A 235 -5.10 -2.96 44.16
C SER A 235 -6.59 -3.33 44.09
N SER A 236 -7.46 -2.45 44.63
CA SER A 236 -8.91 -2.62 44.57
C SER A 236 -9.44 -2.54 43.14
N ASP A 237 -8.77 -1.77 42.31
CA ASP A 237 -9.14 -1.55 40.91
C ASP A 237 -8.13 -2.17 39.95
N THR A 238 -8.64 -2.63 38.81
CA THR A 238 -7.82 -2.84 37.62
C THR A 238 -7.74 -1.56 36.82
N ILE A 239 -6.64 -1.41 36.12
CA ILE A 239 -6.41 -0.32 35.17
C ILE A 239 -6.57 -0.89 33.76
N ASP A 240 -7.56 -0.35 33.03
CA ASP A 240 -7.87 -0.78 31.67
C ASP A 240 -7.38 0.27 30.68
N ILE A 241 -6.57 -0.15 29.72
CA ILE A 241 -6.07 0.70 28.66
C ILE A 241 -6.58 0.12 27.34
N THR A 242 -7.22 0.96 26.54
CA THR A 242 -7.68 0.58 25.21
C THR A 242 -7.02 1.46 24.16
N ILE A 243 -6.45 0.83 23.13
CA ILE A 243 -5.92 1.52 21.96
C ILE A 243 -6.64 1.05 20.70
N SER A 244 -6.77 1.96 19.73
CA SER A 244 -7.07 1.60 18.34
C SER A 244 -6.07 2.32 17.44
N THR A 245 -5.46 1.58 16.52
CA THR A 245 -4.51 2.15 15.56
C THR A 245 -4.59 1.40 14.23
N ASN A 246 -4.43 2.15 13.13
CA ASN A 246 -4.26 1.59 11.79
C ASN A 246 -2.78 1.52 11.36
N ALA A 247 -1.85 1.69 12.29
CA ALA A 247 -0.42 1.58 12.03
C ALA A 247 -0.06 0.17 11.53
N THR A 248 0.65 0.09 10.40
CA THR A 248 0.98 -1.19 9.74
C THR A 248 1.87 -2.09 10.59
N ASN A 249 2.73 -1.49 11.43
CA ASN A 249 3.60 -2.21 12.37
C ASN A 249 3.02 -2.21 13.80
N GLY A 250 1.71 -1.92 13.93
CA GLY A 250 0.97 -2.05 15.17
C GLY A 250 1.13 -0.89 16.14
N GLY A 251 0.61 -1.11 17.34
CA GLY A 251 0.66 -0.17 18.46
C GLY A 251 1.38 -0.74 19.67
N LEU A 252 2.01 0.13 20.43
CA LEU A 252 2.69 -0.21 21.68
C LEU A 252 2.12 0.62 22.82
N ILE A 253 2.04 0.00 23.99
CA ILE A 253 1.67 0.66 25.25
C ILE A 253 2.86 0.57 26.18
N TYR A 254 3.32 1.72 26.68
CA TYR A 254 4.39 1.82 27.66
C TYR A 254 3.83 2.20 29.03
N LEU A 255 4.46 1.67 30.07
CA LEU A 255 4.20 1.97 31.48
C LEU A 255 5.50 2.44 32.12
N PHE A 256 5.44 3.50 32.93
CA PHE A 256 6.52 3.94 33.80
C PHE A 256 5.98 4.77 34.98
N GLY A 257 6.73 4.84 36.05
CA GLY A 257 6.41 5.60 37.25
C GLY A 257 7.29 6.86 37.41
N THR A 258 6.95 7.71 38.33
CA THR A 258 7.81 8.86 38.72
C THR A 258 8.85 8.49 39.76
N ASN A 259 8.64 7.40 40.50
CA ASN A 259 9.54 6.83 41.48
C ASN A 259 9.98 5.42 41.04
N ASN A 260 11.04 4.89 41.63
CA ASN A 260 11.42 3.51 41.41
C ASN A 260 10.64 2.56 42.33
N GLY A 261 9.38 2.88 42.63
CA GLY A 261 8.49 2.12 43.50
C GLY A 261 7.52 3.04 44.26
N LEU A 262 6.87 2.49 45.30
CA LEU A 262 6.02 3.27 46.20
C LEU A 262 6.84 4.07 47.20
N LYS A 263 6.86 5.37 47.06
CA LYS A 263 7.63 6.29 47.89
C LYS A 263 6.77 6.95 48.94
N SER A 264 7.27 7.01 50.17
CA SER A 264 6.70 7.80 51.26
C SER A 264 7.65 8.96 51.64
N THR A 265 7.13 10.17 51.66
CA THR A 265 7.89 11.36 52.14
C THR A 265 7.92 11.46 53.65
N THR A 266 6.85 11.03 54.29
CA THR A 266 6.75 11.06 55.78
C THR A 266 7.60 9.97 56.45
N ALA A 267 7.89 8.89 55.75
CA ALA A 267 8.78 7.82 56.19
C ALA A 267 10.26 8.09 55.80
N GLY A 268 10.70 9.33 55.78
CA GLY A 268 12.09 9.67 55.44
C GLY A 268 12.49 9.36 53.99
N ASN A 269 11.58 9.49 53.06
CA ASN A 269 11.75 9.13 51.64
C ASN A 269 11.98 7.64 51.40
N TYR A 270 11.50 6.78 52.29
CA TYR A 270 11.56 5.35 52.09
C TYR A 270 10.80 4.94 50.83
N ASN A 271 11.37 3.99 50.11
CA ASN A 271 10.79 3.49 48.83
C ASN A 271 10.65 1.97 48.89
N ILE A 272 9.41 1.46 48.74
CA ILE A 272 9.16 0.06 48.46
C ILE A 272 9.51 -0.15 46.99
N THR A 273 10.73 -0.61 46.75
CA THR A 273 11.32 -0.65 45.40
C THR A 273 10.52 -1.57 44.46
N SER A 274 10.28 -1.07 43.29
CA SER A 274 9.69 -1.88 42.20
C SER A 274 10.73 -2.82 41.57
N SER A 275 10.32 -4.01 41.26
CA SER A 275 11.16 -5.03 40.60
C SER A 275 10.32 -6.05 39.82
N SER A 276 10.93 -6.65 38.80
CA SER A 276 10.33 -7.79 38.13
C SER A 276 10.62 -9.06 38.91
N THR A 277 9.65 -9.55 39.70
CA THR A 277 9.85 -10.66 40.62
C THR A 277 8.53 -11.36 40.98
N ASP A 278 8.61 -12.55 41.54
CA ASP A 278 7.53 -13.17 42.29
C ASP A 278 7.52 -12.60 43.73
N LEU A 279 6.46 -11.86 44.04
CA LEU A 279 6.29 -11.26 45.37
C LEU A 279 6.11 -12.32 46.48
N THR A 280 5.81 -13.53 46.15
CA THR A 280 5.78 -14.61 47.16
C THR A 280 7.15 -14.82 47.78
N ALA A 281 8.19 -14.85 46.93
CA ALA A 281 9.58 -15.06 47.38
C ALA A 281 10.27 -13.76 47.82
N ALA A 282 9.81 -12.60 47.35
CA ALA A 282 10.40 -11.29 47.70
C ALA A 282 10.10 -10.94 49.17
N LEU A 283 11.05 -10.27 49.84
CA LEU A 283 10.85 -9.70 51.18
C LEU A 283 9.89 -8.53 51.17
N GLU A 284 10.09 -7.63 50.23
CA GLU A 284 9.19 -6.52 49.89
C GLU A 284 9.25 -6.25 48.38
N GLY A 285 8.26 -5.54 47.81
CA GLY A 285 8.26 -5.19 46.42
C GLY A 285 6.95 -4.55 45.95
N TYR A 286 7.00 -4.01 44.75
CA TYR A 286 5.89 -3.35 44.07
C TYR A 286 5.99 -3.61 42.57
N GLY A 287 4.84 -3.71 41.88
CA GLY A 287 4.83 -3.83 40.44
C GLY A 287 3.44 -4.03 39.83
N ALA A 288 3.41 -4.10 38.51
CA ALA A 288 2.20 -4.32 37.75
C ALA A 288 2.10 -5.80 37.28
N ARG A 289 0.90 -6.33 37.26
CA ARG A 289 0.58 -7.64 36.68
C ARG A 289 -0.60 -7.50 35.73
N GLY A 290 -0.41 -7.94 34.49
CA GLY A 290 -1.49 -8.03 33.53
C GLY A 290 -2.51 -9.11 33.88
N THR A 291 -3.76 -8.83 33.61
CA THR A 291 -4.89 -9.71 33.98
C THR A 291 -5.64 -10.21 32.76
N THR A 292 -6.04 -9.32 31.85
CA THR A 292 -6.80 -9.66 30.65
C THR A 292 -6.32 -8.91 29.44
N VAL A 293 -6.53 -9.52 28.28
CA VAL A 293 -6.27 -8.91 26.96
C VAL A 293 -7.44 -9.23 26.06
N THR A 294 -8.00 -8.22 25.41
CA THR A 294 -9.10 -8.36 24.44
C THR A 294 -8.92 -7.41 23.26
N GLN A 295 -9.57 -7.68 22.16
CA GLN A 295 -9.67 -6.79 21.00
C GLN A 295 -10.95 -7.08 20.20
N THR A 296 -11.39 -6.10 19.40
CA THR A 296 -12.53 -6.31 18.49
C THR A 296 -12.05 -6.92 17.17
N SER A 297 -10.93 -6.42 16.62
CA SER A 297 -10.33 -6.93 15.37
C SER A 297 -8.87 -6.54 15.25
N GLY A 298 -8.14 -7.18 14.32
CA GLY A 298 -6.69 -6.97 14.15
C GLY A 298 -5.86 -7.61 15.26
N GLY A 299 -4.67 -7.12 15.50
CA GLY A 299 -3.75 -7.63 16.51
C GLY A 299 -3.12 -8.98 16.15
N PRO A 300 -2.87 -9.89 17.13
CA PRO A 300 -3.41 -9.84 18.50
C PRO A 300 -2.74 -8.83 19.41
N MET A 301 -3.52 -8.25 20.34
CA MET A 301 -2.94 -7.56 21.50
C MET A 301 -2.35 -8.61 22.45
N GLN A 302 -1.23 -8.28 23.04
CA GLN A 302 -0.57 -9.15 24.02
C GLN A 302 0.16 -8.33 25.10
N LEU A 303 0.19 -8.89 26.31
CA LEU A 303 1.03 -8.40 27.38
C LEU A 303 2.47 -8.88 27.19
N ILE A 304 3.42 -7.98 27.38
CA ILE A 304 4.84 -8.29 27.23
C ILE A 304 5.43 -8.72 28.56
N SER A 305 6.34 -9.68 28.55
CA SER A 305 7.11 -10.08 29.73
C SER A 305 7.91 -8.86 30.26
N PRO A 306 7.90 -8.64 31.59
CA PRO A 306 7.45 -9.50 32.68
C PRO A 306 5.98 -9.31 33.13
N TYR A 307 5.20 -8.44 32.48
CA TYR A 307 3.84 -8.11 32.92
C TYR A 307 2.80 -9.21 32.67
N ASN A 308 3.13 -10.19 31.82
CA ASN A 308 2.30 -11.36 31.54
C ASN A 308 2.49 -12.51 32.54
N GLY A 309 3.18 -12.25 33.65
CA GLY A 309 3.47 -13.27 34.66
C GLY A 309 2.22 -13.77 35.38
N ALA A 310 2.27 -15.05 35.81
CA ALA A 310 1.17 -15.68 36.56
C ALA A 310 1.21 -15.34 38.04
N SER A 311 0.05 -15.45 38.69
CA SER A 311 -0.12 -15.37 40.16
C SER A 311 0.43 -14.09 40.81
N GLN A 312 1.57 -14.16 41.50
CA GLN A 312 2.18 -13.04 42.23
C GLN A 312 3.41 -12.47 41.49
N ASN A 313 3.67 -12.92 40.26
CA ASN A 313 4.72 -12.33 39.45
C ASN A 313 4.29 -10.96 38.96
N VAL A 314 5.17 -9.98 39.17
CA VAL A 314 4.96 -8.58 38.74
C VAL A 314 6.08 -8.11 37.84
N GLY A 315 5.75 -7.21 36.94
CA GLY A 315 6.70 -6.43 36.15
C GLY A 315 7.05 -5.12 36.84
N ILE A 316 8.28 -4.69 36.65
CA ILE A 316 8.84 -3.49 37.24
C ILE A 316 8.12 -2.23 36.77
N ILE A 317 7.88 -1.29 37.69
CA ILE A 317 7.43 0.08 37.42
C ILE A 317 8.51 1.01 37.94
N ASP A 318 9.34 1.52 37.06
CA ASP A 318 10.41 2.45 37.37
C ASP A 318 10.30 3.71 36.49
N THR A 319 11.27 4.56 36.50
CA THR A 319 11.30 5.78 35.67
C THR A 319 11.62 5.52 34.20
N ALA A 320 12.01 4.30 33.85
CA ALA A 320 12.26 3.91 32.46
C ALA A 320 10.96 3.52 31.75
N LYS A 321 10.81 3.92 30.48
CA LYS A 321 9.70 3.48 29.64
C LYS A 321 9.80 1.98 29.40
N ARG A 322 8.84 1.21 29.88
CA ARG A 322 8.75 -0.24 29.73
C ARG A 322 7.56 -0.61 28.86
N THR A 323 7.76 -1.46 27.88
CA THR A 323 6.64 -1.97 27.07
C THR A 323 5.76 -2.86 27.93
N LEU A 324 4.52 -2.42 28.18
CA LEU A 324 3.49 -3.19 28.86
C LEU A 324 2.81 -4.19 27.91
N ALA A 325 2.47 -3.71 26.73
CA ALA A 325 1.75 -4.48 25.73
C ALA A 325 2.05 -4.00 24.32
N ASP A 326 1.82 -4.88 23.34
CA ASP A 326 1.86 -4.56 21.92
C ASP A 326 0.72 -5.23 21.14
N SER A 327 0.55 -4.84 19.88
CA SER A 327 -0.42 -5.44 18.95
C SER A 327 0.25 -6.36 17.93
N THR A 328 1.40 -6.94 18.25
CA THR A 328 2.11 -7.94 17.43
C THR A 328 2.34 -7.48 15.99
N SER A 329 2.85 -6.23 15.85
CA SER A 329 3.15 -5.61 14.56
C SER A 329 1.96 -5.60 13.58
N SER A 330 0.76 -5.39 14.10
CA SER A 330 -0.49 -5.36 13.29
C SER A 330 -1.43 -4.25 13.76
N PRO A 331 -2.21 -3.63 12.85
CA PRO A 331 -3.29 -2.73 13.23
C PRO A 331 -4.24 -3.41 14.21
N VAL A 332 -4.81 -2.64 15.12
CA VAL A 332 -5.76 -3.16 16.13
C VAL A 332 -6.92 -2.20 16.36
N THR A 333 -8.10 -2.77 16.53
CA THR A 333 -9.31 -2.02 16.90
C THR A 333 -9.76 -2.45 18.29
N ASN A 334 -9.89 -1.45 19.19
CA ASN A 334 -10.28 -1.65 20.60
C ASN A 334 -9.41 -2.73 21.28
N GLY A 335 -8.10 -2.69 21.02
CA GLY A 335 -7.13 -3.53 21.72
C GLY A 335 -7.02 -3.08 23.17
N GLN A 336 -7.57 -3.85 24.09
CA GLN A 336 -7.59 -3.54 25.52
C GLN A 336 -6.65 -4.47 26.27
N VAL A 337 -5.86 -3.90 27.17
CA VAL A 337 -5.13 -4.63 28.19
C VAL A 337 -5.54 -4.12 29.56
N SER A 338 -5.70 -5.05 30.50
CA SER A 338 -6.00 -4.73 31.90
C SER A 338 -4.84 -5.19 32.78
N PHE A 339 -4.54 -4.41 33.78
CA PHE A 339 -3.52 -4.78 34.77
C PHE A 339 -3.89 -4.31 36.17
N GLU A 340 -3.36 -4.98 37.17
CA GLU A 340 -3.49 -4.67 38.59
C GLU A 340 -2.12 -4.32 39.19
N LEU A 341 -2.12 -3.57 40.27
CA LEU A 341 -0.95 -3.25 41.03
C LEU A 341 -0.84 -4.18 42.24
N LYS A 342 0.37 -4.63 42.56
CA LYS A 342 0.62 -5.46 43.71
C LYS A 342 1.79 -4.88 44.51
N ALA A 343 1.65 -4.94 45.82
CA ALA A 343 2.69 -4.52 46.74
C ALA A 343 2.84 -5.47 47.92
N LYS A 344 4.03 -5.55 48.49
CA LYS A 344 4.37 -6.27 49.70
C LYS A 344 5.33 -5.45 50.52
N ALA A 345 5.02 -5.24 51.82
CA ALA A 345 5.88 -4.64 52.77
C ALA A 345 6.62 -5.71 53.59
N LYS A 346 7.85 -5.44 54.01
CA LYS A 346 8.57 -6.25 55.01
C LYS A 346 8.33 -5.77 56.42
N SER A 347 8.70 -6.54 57.43
CA SER A 347 8.53 -6.15 58.86
C SER A 347 9.28 -4.85 59.27
N THR A 348 10.30 -4.49 58.52
CA THR A 348 11.11 -3.27 58.79
C THR A 348 10.72 -2.11 57.87
N THR A 349 9.70 -2.24 57.04
CA THR A 349 9.18 -1.11 56.22
C THR A 349 8.57 -0.08 57.16
N PRO A 350 9.02 1.19 57.11
CA PRO A 350 8.50 2.24 57.97
C PRO A 350 6.99 2.41 57.78
N GLN A 351 6.27 2.60 58.88
CA GLN A 351 4.83 2.87 58.84
C GLN A 351 4.57 4.29 58.34
N ALA A 352 3.80 4.44 57.29
CA ALA A 352 3.35 5.72 56.75
C ALA A 352 2.06 5.54 55.93
N GLY A 353 1.27 6.60 55.82
CA GLY A 353 0.02 6.61 55.08
C GLY A 353 0.11 7.25 53.69
N ASP A 354 1.30 7.64 53.25
CA ASP A 354 1.54 8.42 52.03
C ASP A 354 2.37 7.67 50.96
N TYR A 355 2.52 6.39 51.07
CA TYR A 355 3.18 5.57 50.02
C TYR A 355 2.44 5.70 48.70
N SER A 356 3.11 6.30 47.71
CA SER A 356 2.50 6.57 46.43
C SER A 356 3.49 6.53 45.26
N ASP A 357 2.99 6.36 44.06
CA ASP A 357 3.67 6.58 42.79
C ASP A 357 2.70 7.22 41.80
N ILE A 358 3.22 7.94 40.82
CA ILE A 358 2.43 8.46 39.70
C ILE A 358 2.82 7.67 38.47
N LEU A 359 1.84 6.96 37.93
CA LEU A 359 2.04 6.12 36.76
C LEU A 359 1.72 6.92 35.49
N THR A 360 2.57 6.77 34.49
CA THR A 360 2.35 7.30 33.15
C THR A 360 2.18 6.17 32.17
N LEU A 361 1.13 6.27 31.36
CA LEU A 361 0.81 5.36 30.28
C LEU A 361 0.96 6.12 28.96
N LEU A 362 1.75 5.58 28.06
CA LEU A 362 2.00 6.16 26.74
C LEU A 362 1.66 5.14 25.65
N ALA A 363 0.84 5.54 24.70
CA ALA A 363 0.61 4.73 23.50
C ALA A 363 1.33 5.33 22.29
N THR A 364 1.85 4.47 21.43
CA THR A 364 2.44 4.85 20.15
C THR A 364 1.95 3.92 19.03
N GLY A 365 1.77 4.46 17.82
CA GLY A 365 1.58 3.67 16.60
C GLY A 365 2.89 3.64 15.80
N SER A 366 3.23 2.48 15.26
CA SER A 366 4.39 2.28 14.38
C SER A 366 3.90 2.21 12.92
N PHE A 367 3.88 3.36 12.26
CA PHE A 367 3.35 3.54 10.90
C PHE A 367 4.36 3.17 9.82
#